data_14745dd3bc15a44fbf7e0e9f0a0dc236
#
_entry.id   14745dd3bc15a44fbf7e0e9f0a0dc236
#
_cell.length_a   1.000
_cell.length_b   1.000
_cell.length_c   1.000
_cell.angle_alpha   90.00
_cell.angle_beta   90.00
_cell.angle_gamma   90.00
#
_symmetry.space_group_name_H-M   'P 1'
#
loop_
_entity.id
_entity.type
_entity.pdbx_description
1 polymer ?
#
loop_
_entity_poly.entity_id
_entity_poly.type
_entity_poly.pdbx_seq_one_letter_code
_entity_poly.pdbx_strand_id
1 'polypeptide(L)'
;VNDISSISEIHYADGSMIGAIESDLLRTSVASDAISDNLKQAIVATEDEHFAEHNGVVPKAVIRASLGNFIGLGSSSGGSTLTQQLIKQQVVGDAPTLTRKATEIVDALALERAMSKDEILTTYLNVAPFGRNNKGQNIAGAQQAAKGIFGVDANQLTIPQAAFIAGLPQSPISYSPYESTGEMKSEEDMELGIKRSKDVLYNMYRTGVLSQEDYETYKAYDIKQDFLPAENVNITAKGYLYFTALDEATNLMYDYLVQKDNVSAQELKNESIQKSYRELAEKEIQNGGYRITTTIDKTIHAAMQDAVANYGYLLNDSSGQPEVGNVLMDNKTGAIIGFVGGRDYQNNQNNHAFDTKRSPASTTKPLLAYGIAIDQGLMGSASILSNYPTNFANGTPIMHVNSPGTAMINLKEALNYSWNIPAYWTYRMLREKGVDVRSYMEKMGYEIPEYGIESLPMGGGIEVTVAQHTNGYQTLANNGIYNKKY
;
A
#
# COMPACT_ATOMS: atom_id res chain seq x y z
N VAL A 1 0.77 -28.71 3.09
CA VAL A 1 0.66 -28.14 1.75
C VAL A 1 -0.80 -28.07 1.26
N ASN A 2 -1.76 -28.24 2.16
CA ASN A 2 -3.18 -28.08 1.88
C ASN A 2 -3.79 -26.88 2.65
N ASP A 3 -3.05 -25.77 2.80
CA ASP A 3 -3.69 -24.54 3.23
C ASP A 3 -4.41 -23.93 2.02
N ILE A 4 -5.72 -24.19 2.01
CA ILE A 4 -6.67 -23.41 1.22
C ILE A 4 -6.48 -21.97 1.71
N SER A 5 -6.02 -21.07 0.86
CA SER A 5 -5.94 -19.65 1.17
C SER A 5 -7.34 -19.21 1.63
N SER A 6 -7.46 -18.94 2.92
CA SER A 6 -8.73 -18.48 3.50
C SER A 6 -8.90 -17.02 3.08
N ILE A 7 -10.08 -16.70 2.59
CA ILE A 7 -10.41 -15.32 2.19
C ILE A 7 -10.51 -14.46 3.45
N SER A 8 -9.75 -13.38 3.50
CA SER A 8 -9.89 -12.39 4.57
C SER A 8 -11.11 -11.50 4.32
N GLU A 9 -11.71 -11.02 5.39
CA GLU A 9 -12.96 -10.24 5.33
C GLU A 9 -12.86 -8.97 6.16
N ILE A 10 -13.48 -7.89 5.67
CA ILE A 10 -13.60 -6.61 6.38
C ILE A 10 -15.04 -6.47 6.90
N HIS A 11 -15.19 -6.12 8.17
CA HIS A 11 -16.45 -6.02 8.87
C HIS A 11 -16.64 -4.65 9.54
N TYR A 12 -17.90 -4.22 9.64
CA TYR A 12 -18.30 -3.11 10.50
C TYR A 12 -18.12 -3.46 11.99
N ALA A 13 -18.25 -2.47 12.86
CA ALA A 13 -18.15 -2.64 14.31
C ALA A 13 -19.16 -3.64 14.88
N ASP A 14 -20.33 -3.78 14.26
CA ASP A 14 -21.39 -4.74 14.62
C ASP A 14 -21.12 -6.17 14.11
N GLY A 15 -20.05 -6.37 13.36
CA GLY A 15 -19.67 -7.64 12.77
C GLY A 15 -20.32 -7.95 11.43
N SER A 16 -21.18 -7.09 10.89
CA SER A 16 -21.71 -7.26 9.53
C SER A 16 -20.60 -7.01 8.50
N MET A 17 -20.65 -7.74 7.36
CA MET A 17 -19.59 -7.70 6.37
C MET A 17 -19.64 -6.40 5.53
N ILE A 18 -18.47 -5.76 5.35
CA ILE A 18 -18.25 -4.69 4.38
C ILE A 18 -17.87 -5.29 3.03
N GLY A 19 -16.93 -6.25 3.03
CA GLY A 19 -16.50 -6.94 1.83
C GLY A 19 -15.44 -8.00 2.11
N ALA A 20 -15.34 -8.97 1.21
CA ALA A 20 -14.24 -9.91 1.20
C ALA A 20 -13.01 -9.24 0.60
N ILE A 21 -11.83 -9.52 1.17
CA ILE A 21 -10.57 -9.22 0.52
C ILE A 21 -10.35 -10.39 -0.45
N GLU A 22 -10.89 -10.23 -1.64
CA GLU A 22 -10.54 -11.14 -2.72
C GLU A 22 -9.03 -11.11 -2.86
N SER A 23 -8.39 -12.26 -2.72
CA SER A 23 -7.03 -12.38 -3.20
C SER A 23 -7.13 -12.07 -4.70
N ASP A 24 -6.50 -10.99 -5.13
CA ASP A 24 -6.39 -10.69 -6.57
C ASP A 24 -5.61 -11.79 -7.29
N LEU A 25 -5.15 -12.79 -6.56
CA LEU A 25 -4.37 -13.90 -7.08
C LEU A 25 -5.28 -15.09 -7.41
N LEU A 26 -5.82 -15.07 -8.60
CA LEU A 26 -6.56 -16.22 -9.12
C LEU A 26 -5.62 -17.42 -9.31
N ARG A 27 -5.98 -18.54 -8.71
CA ARG A 27 -5.21 -19.78 -8.78
C ARG A 27 -6.14 -20.99 -8.98
N THR A 28 -5.76 -21.84 -9.90
CA THR A 28 -6.40 -23.15 -10.08
C THR A 28 -5.30 -24.21 -10.14
N SER A 29 -5.26 -25.07 -9.13
CA SER A 29 -4.30 -26.16 -9.08
C SER A 29 -4.75 -27.29 -10.00
N VAL A 30 -3.79 -27.84 -10.74
CA VAL A 30 -4.00 -28.95 -11.68
C VAL A 30 -2.94 -30.03 -11.45
N ALA A 31 -3.24 -31.26 -11.85
CA ALA A 31 -2.29 -32.36 -11.80
C ALA A 31 -1.15 -32.19 -12.82
N SER A 32 -0.06 -32.91 -12.64
CA SER A 32 1.14 -32.84 -13.50
C SER A 32 0.80 -33.08 -14.99
N ASP A 33 -0.04 -34.06 -15.27
CA ASP A 33 -0.46 -34.44 -16.63
C ASP A 33 -1.37 -33.40 -17.31
N ALA A 34 -1.95 -32.49 -16.53
CA ALA A 34 -2.72 -31.34 -17.02
C ALA A 34 -1.86 -30.10 -17.29
N ILE A 35 -0.54 -30.19 -17.19
CA ILE A 35 0.41 -29.12 -17.52
C ILE A 35 1.26 -29.56 -18.72
N SER A 36 1.34 -28.71 -19.73
CA SER A 36 2.12 -28.98 -20.95
C SER A 36 3.59 -29.27 -20.63
N ASP A 37 4.14 -30.29 -21.26
CA ASP A 37 5.58 -30.59 -21.21
C ASP A 37 6.41 -29.42 -21.78
N ASN A 38 5.88 -28.70 -22.75
CA ASN A 38 6.52 -27.49 -23.27
C ASN A 38 6.78 -26.46 -22.14
N LEU A 39 5.79 -26.25 -21.26
CA LEU A 39 5.93 -25.32 -20.14
C LEU A 39 6.90 -25.84 -19.08
N LYS A 40 6.81 -27.11 -18.73
CA LYS A 40 7.74 -27.75 -17.78
C LYS A 40 9.19 -27.61 -18.23
N GLN A 41 9.45 -27.90 -19.51
CA GLN A 41 10.78 -27.80 -20.12
C GLN A 41 11.26 -26.35 -20.20
N ALA A 42 10.37 -25.40 -20.57
CA ALA A 42 10.71 -23.99 -20.65
C ALA A 42 11.10 -23.40 -19.28
N ILE A 43 10.36 -23.74 -18.22
CA ILE A 43 10.66 -23.31 -16.85
C ILE A 43 12.00 -23.90 -16.38
N VAL A 44 12.20 -25.21 -16.56
CA VAL A 44 13.46 -25.87 -16.13
C VAL A 44 14.66 -25.29 -16.91
N ALA A 45 14.56 -25.15 -18.22
CA ALA A 45 15.63 -24.59 -19.03
C ALA A 45 16.00 -23.14 -18.67
N THR A 46 15.05 -22.38 -18.07
CA THR A 46 15.25 -20.97 -17.79
C THR A 46 15.60 -20.69 -16.34
N GLU A 47 14.91 -21.32 -15.41
CA GLU A 47 15.06 -21.05 -13.97
C GLU A 47 16.05 -21.97 -13.30
N ASP A 48 16.20 -23.22 -13.78
CA ASP A 48 17.01 -24.24 -13.10
C ASP A 48 17.42 -25.38 -14.05
N GLU A 49 18.35 -25.13 -14.97
CA GLU A 49 18.76 -26.09 -16.02
C GLU A 49 19.29 -27.42 -15.47
N HIS A 50 19.76 -27.45 -14.22
CA HIS A 50 20.25 -28.64 -13.54
C HIS A 50 19.25 -29.21 -12.50
N PHE A 51 17.97 -28.88 -12.64
CA PHE A 51 16.92 -29.26 -11.70
C PHE A 51 16.91 -30.76 -11.38
N ALA A 52 17.14 -31.62 -12.35
CA ALA A 52 17.17 -33.06 -12.18
C ALA A 52 18.44 -33.58 -11.45
N GLU A 53 19.49 -32.76 -11.34
CA GLU A 53 20.83 -33.21 -10.91
C GLU A 53 21.12 -32.85 -9.46
N HIS A 54 20.51 -31.80 -8.89
CA HIS A 54 20.78 -31.33 -7.53
C HIS A 54 19.70 -31.74 -6.54
N ASN A 55 20.00 -31.64 -5.23
CA ASN A 55 19.09 -31.95 -4.14
C ASN A 55 18.60 -30.64 -3.47
N GLY A 56 17.98 -29.75 -4.24
CA GLY A 56 17.34 -28.52 -3.74
C GLY A 56 18.24 -27.29 -3.71
N VAL A 57 19.56 -27.43 -3.72
CA VAL A 57 20.50 -26.32 -3.73
C VAL A 57 21.71 -26.62 -4.61
N VAL A 58 22.26 -25.58 -5.24
CA VAL A 58 23.53 -25.67 -5.98
C VAL A 58 24.64 -25.03 -5.12
N PRO A 59 25.57 -25.80 -4.54
CA PRO A 59 26.54 -25.28 -3.58
C PRO A 59 27.39 -24.12 -4.10
N LYS A 60 27.80 -24.15 -5.38
CA LYS A 60 28.57 -23.06 -6.02
C LYS A 60 27.78 -21.75 -6.09
N ALA A 61 26.46 -21.82 -6.28
CA ALA A 61 25.58 -20.65 -6.31
C ALA A 61 25.41 -20.04 -4.92
N VAL A 62 25.30 -20.88 -3.88
CA VAL A 62 25.22 -20.44 -2.47
C VAL A 62 26.50 -19.70 -2.07
N ILE A 63 27.67 -20.24 -2.41
CA ILE A 63 28.97 -19.61 -2.12
C ILE A 63 29.09 -18.27 -2.85
N ARG A 64 28.70 -18.18 -4.12
CA ARG A 64 28.75 -16.93 -4.89
C ARG A 64 27.79 -15.86 -4.33
N ALA A 65 26.59 -16.23 -3.94
CA ALA A 65 25.62 -15.31 -3.33
C ALA A 65 26.11 -14.78 -1.97
N SER A 66 26.75 -15.65 -1.17
CA SER A 66 27.31 -15.28 0.14
C SER A 66 28.50 -14.30 -0.02
N LEU A 67 29.37 -14.52 -1.01
CA LEU A 67 30.51 -13.65 -1.30
C LEU A 67 30.08 -12.32 -1.95
N GLY A 68 29.07 -12.32 -2.84
CA GLY A 68 28.55 -11.13 -3.49
C GLY A 68 27.92 -10.12 -2.53
N ASN A 69 27.19 -10.59 -1.51
CA ASN A 69 26.65 -9.75 -0.47
C ASN A 69 27.72 -9.13 0.44
N PHE A 70 28.88 -9.77 0.58
CA PHE A 70 30.00 -9.25 1.37
C PHE A 70 30.84 -8.16 0.65
N ILE A 71 30.79 -8.14 -0.69
CA ILE A 71 31.64 -7.25 -1.51
C ILE A 71 30.83 -6.09 -2.12
N GLY A 72 29.52 -5.98 -1.85
CA GLY A 72 28.68 -4.86 -2.33
C GLY A 72 28.50 -4.79 -3.86
N LEU A 73 28.84 -5.85 -4.58
CA LEU A 73 28.62 -5.96 -6.03
C LEU A 73 27.26 -6.63 -6.25
N GLY A 74 26.20 -5.81 -6.26
CA GLY A 74 24.87 -6.22 -6.62
C GLY A 74 24.80 -6.72 -8.05
N SER A 75 24.88 -8.04 -8.25
CA SER A 75 24.43 -8.68 -9.47
C SER A 75 23.33 -9.68 -9.12
N SER A 76 22.12 -9.35 -9.46
CA SER A 76 20.95 -10.23 -9.49
C SER A 76 21.11 -11.24 -10.62
N SER A 77 22.03 -12.21 -10.51
CA SER A 77 22.10 -13.31 -11.45
C SER A 77 21.55 -14.58 -10.82
N GLY A 78 20.57 -15.19 -11.46
CA GLY A 78 19.83 -16.38 -11.05
C GLY A 78 20.70 -17.52 -10.51
N GLY A 79 20.67 -17.65 -9.17
CA GLY A 79 21.41 -18.68 -8.46
C GLY A 79 20.54 -19.49 -7.50
N SER A 80 19.22 -19.18 -7.41
CA SER A 80 18.28 -19.94 -6.60
C SER A 80 17.60 -21.01 -7.45
N THR A 81 17.56 -22.24 -6.94
CA THR A 81 16.89 -23.37 -7.60
C THR A 81 15.37 -23.21 -7.57
N LEU A 82 14.64 -23.95 -8.42
CA LEU A 82 13.17 -24.01 -8.39
C LEU A 82 12.65 -24.42 -7.02
N THR A 83 13.31 -25.37 -6.34
CA THR A 83 12.96 -25.79 -4.98
C THR A 83 13.12 -24.65 -3.97
N GLN A 84 14.20 -23.86 -4.07
CA GLN A 84 14.39 -22.68 -3.23
C GLN A 84 13.35 -21.59 -3.51
N GLN A 85 13.00 -21.37 -4.79
CA GLN A 85 11.96 -20.42 -5.17
C GLN A 85 10.59 -20.84 -4.63
N LEU A 86 10.26 -22.13 -4.66
CA LEU A 86 9.03 -22.69 -4.10
C LEU A 86 8.95 -22.46 -2.58
N ILE A 87 10.03 -22.78 -1.86
CA ILE A 87 10.10 -22.52 -0.40
C ILE A 87 9.99 -21.04 -0.10
N LYS A 88 10.69 -20.19 -0.86
CA LYS A 88 10.60 -18.74 -0.73
C LYS A 88 9.15 -18.24 -0.86
N GLN A 89 8.44 -18.71 -1.88
CA GLN A 89 7.08 -18.28 -2.16
C GLN A 89 6.02 -18.78 -1.17
N GLN A 90 6.20 -20.00 -0.62
CA GLN A 90 5.16 -20.68 0.16
C GLN A 90 5.43 -20.74 1.67
N VAL A 91 6.68 -20.61 2.09
CA VAL A 91 7.06 -20.86 3.50
C VAL A 91 7.74 -19.66 4.15
N VAL A 92 8.82 -19.13 3.55
CA VAL A 92 9.71 -18.17 4.24
C VAL A 92 9.51 -16.71 3.79
N GLY A 93 8.76 -16.48 2.70
CA GLY A 93 8.51 -15.13 2.17
C GLY A 93 9.73 -14.47 1.52
N ASP A 94 9.59 -13.16 1.22
CA ASP A 94 10.53 -12.40 0.40
C ASP A 94 11.51 -11.52 1.19
N ALA A 95 11.43 -11.50 2.54
CA ALA A 95 12.29 -10.65 3.36
C ALA A 95 13.79 -10.88 3.07
N PRO A 96 14.59 -9.85 2.77
CA PRO A 96 15.98 -9.99 2.35
C PRO A 96 16.94 -10.15 3.55
N THR A 97 16.69 -11.13 4.42
CA THR A 97 17.53 -11.41 5.60
C THR A 97 18.38 -12.66 5.41
N LEU A 98 19.57 -12.69 6.04
CA LEU A 98 20.45 -13.87 6.02
C LEU A 98 19.79 -15.06 6.69
N THR A 99 19.06 -14.85 7.79
CA THR A 99 18.33 -15.89 8.51
C THR A 99 17.28 -16.54 7.61
N ARG A 100 16.49 -15.74 6.91
CA ARG A 100 15.53 -16.23 5.93
C ARG A 100 16.20 -17.09 4.84
N LYS A 101 17.32 -16.60 4.27
CA LYS A 101 18.04 -17.35 3.23
C LYS A 101 18.60 -18.67 3.76
N ALA A 102 19.05 -18.72 5.01
CA ALA A 102 19.49 -19.96 5.64
C ALA A 102 18.31 -20.94 5.83
N THR A 103 17.15 -20.46 6.30
CA THR A 103 15.94 -21.27 6.42
C THR A 103 15.48 -21.79 5.06
N GLU A 104 15.45 -20.96 4.02
CA GLU A 104 15.13 -21.34 2.64
C GLU A 104 16.00 -22.52 2.16
N ILE A 105 17.31 -22.48 2.42
CA ILE A 105 18.24 -23.54 2.04
C ILE A 105 17.93 -24.86 2.78
N VAL A 106 17.71 -24.78 4.09
CA VAL A 106 17.43 -25.97 4.93
C VAL A 106 16.10 -26.60 4.50
N ASP A 107 15.07 -25.78 4.30
CA ASP A 107 13.75 -26.25 3.92
C ASP A 107 13.72 -26.79 2.48
N ALA A 108 14.51 -26.21 1.56
CA ALA A 108 14.67 -26.75 0.21
C ALA A 108 15.30 -28.17 0.22
N LEU A 109 16.33 -28.38 1.05
CA LEU A 109 16.92 -29.72 1.24
C LEU A 109 15.95 -30.72 1.88
N ALA A 110 15.11 -30.25 2.80
CA ALA A 110 14.08 -31.10 3.43
C ALA A 110 12.97 -31.48 2.43
N LEU A 111 12.54 -30.51 1.61
CA LEU A 111 11.49 -30.70 0.60
C LEU A 111 11.91 -31.76 -0.45
N GLU A 112 13.14 -31.69 -0.94
CA GLU A 112 13.69 -32.65 -1.91
C GLU A 112 13.81 -34.12 -1.38
N ARG A 113 13.80 -34.27 -0.06
CA ARG A 113 13.72 -35.58 0.57
C ARG A 113 12.30 -36.12 0.69
N ALA A 114 11.32 -35.22 0.70
CA ALA A 114 9.91 -35.51 0.94
C ALA A 114 9.09 -35.61 -0.34
N MET A 115 9.52 -34.97 -1.43
CA MET A 115 8.80 -34.88 -2.69
C MET A 115 9.71 -35.23 -3.88
N SER A 116 9.15 -35.85 -4.89
CA SER A 116 9.84 -36.10 -6.16
C SER A 116 10.04 -34.80 -6.96
N LYS A 117 10.93 -34.80 -7.93
CA LYS A 117 11.16 -33.67 -8.82
C LYS A 117 9.89 -33.25 -9.59
N ASP A 118 9.08 -34.21 -10.04
CA ASP A 118 7.82 -33.91 -10.71
C ASP A 118 6.80 -33.25 -9.77
N GLU A 119 6.71 -33.72 -8.53
CA GLU A 119 5.84 -33.10 -7.52
C GLU A 119 6.30 -31.67 -7.16
N ILE A 120 7.60 -31.44 -7.05
CA ILE A 120 8.17 -30.10 -6.79
C ILE A 120 7.87 -29.17 -7.95
N LEU A 121 8.14 -29.61 -9.19
CA LEU A 121 7.90 -28.82 -10.40
C LEU A 121 6.40 -28.52 -10.60
N THR A 122 5.55 -29.51 -10.38
CA THR A 122 4.09 -29.36 -10.45
C THR A 122 3.58 -28.39 -9.40
N THR A 123 4.09 -28.49 -8.17
CA THR A 123 3.72 -27.57 -7.08
C THR A 123 4.18 -26.15 -7.42
N TYR A 124 5.41 -25.97 -7.91
CA TYR A 124 5.92 -24.67 -8.37
C TYR A 124 5.02 -24.07 -9.45
N LEU A 125 4.70 -24.85 -10.50
CA LEU A 125 3.85 -24.44 -11.61
C LEU A 125 2.40 -24.16 -11.20
N ASN A 126 1.95 -24.66 -10.05
CA ASN A 126 0.62 -24.35 -9.50
C ASN A 126 0.60 -23.09 -8.62
N VAL A 127 1.75 -22.61 -8.12
CA VAL A 127 1.78 -21.50 -7.17
C VAL A 127 2.57 -20.29 -7.66
N ALA A 128 3.42 -20.42 -8.67
CA ALA A 128 4.23 -19.33 -9.20
C ALA A 128 3.36 -18.19 -9.69
N PRO A 129 3.71 -16.92 -9.41
CA PRO A 129 3.00 -15.76 -9.92
C PRO A 129 3.32 -15.55 -11.40
N PHE A 130 2.29 -15.29 -12.21
CA PHE A 130 2.40 -15.10 -13.66
C PHE A 130 1.86 -13.74 -14.13
N GLY A 131 1.75 -12.76 -13.24
CA GLY A 131 1.33 -11.40 -13.55
C GLY A 131 -0.18 -11.26 -13.64
N ARG A 132 -0.69 -10.63 -14.69
CA ARG A 132 -2.11 -10.28 -14.84
C ARG A 132 -2.76 -10.96 -16.03
N ASN A 133 -4.04 -11.31 -15.87
CA ASN A 133 -4.90 -11.77 -16.96
C ASN A 133 -5.52 -10.59 -17.73
N ASN A 134 -6.30 -10.89 -18.76
CA ASN A 134 -7.00 -9.93 -19.62
C ASN A 134 -8.12 -9.14 -18.89
N LYS A 135 -8.35 -9.41 -17.61
CA LYS A 135 -9.26 -8.68 -16.70
C LYS A 135 -8.52 -7.81 -15.68
N GLY A 136 -7.17 -7.73 -15.78
CA GLY A 136 -6.33 -6.99 -14.84
C GLY A 136 -6.11 -7.69 -13.50
N GLN A 137 -6.65 -8.89 -13.31
CA GLN A 137 -6.53 -9.66 -12.07
C GLN A 137 -5.17 -10.35 -12.00
N ASN A 138 -4.55 -10.35 -10.82
CA ASN A 138 -3.31 -11.08 -10.61
C ASN A 138 -3.57 -12.60 -10.67
N ILE A 139 -2.69 -13.32 -11.36
CA ILE A 139 -2.81 -14.75 -11.57
C ILE A 139 -1.58 -15.50 -11.08
N ALA A 140 -1.81 -16.67 -10.48
CA ALA A 140 -0.80 -17.65 -10.15
C ALA A 140 -1.20 -19.02 -10.66
N GLY A 141 -0.18 -19.82 -10.96
CA GLY A 141 -0.36 -21.16 -11.49
C GLY A 141 -0.55 -21.19 -13.01
N ALA A 142 0.00 -22.25 -13.59
CA ALA A 142 0.03 -22.47 -15.05
C ALA A 142 -1.38 -22.47 -15.69
N GLN A 143 -2.38 -23.02 -15.00
CA GLN A 143 -3.75 -23.08 -15.53
C GLN A 143 -4.36 -21.68 -15.66
N GLN A 144 -4.20 -20.82 -14.66
CA GLN A 144 -4.70 -19.45 -14.73
C GLN A 144 -3.91 -18.60 -15.71
N ALA A 145 -2.59 -18.83 -15.83
CA ALA A 145 -1.78 -18.15 -16.83
C ALA A 145 -2.21 -18.51 -18.27
N ALA A 146 -2.38 -19.79 -18.56
CA ALA A 146 -2.84 -20.27 -19.86
C ALA A 146 -4.25 -19.75 -20.22
N LYS A 147 -5.19 -19.83 -19.27
CA LYS A 147 -6.57 -19.34 -19.46
C LYS A 147 -6.65 -17.82 -19.53
N GLY A 148 -5.94 -17.10 -18.66
CA GLY A 148 -6.06 -15.65 -18.53
C GLY A 148 -5.27 -14.84 -19.56
N ILE A 149 -4.26 -15.45 -20.21
CA ILE A 149 -3.44 -14.79 -21.24
C ILE A 149 -3.80 -15.26 -22.63
N PHE A 150 -4.03 -16.57 -22.81
CA PHE A 150 -4.21 -17.21 -24.11
C PHE A 150 -5.57 -17.89 -24.32
N GLY A 151 -6.40 -18.05 -23.29
CA GLY A 151 -7.71 -18.67 -23.38
C GLY A 151 -7.71 -20.20 -23.52
N VAL A 152 -6.56 -20.85 -23.33
CA VAL A 152 -6.39 -22.31 -23.46
C VAL A 152 -6.14 -22.97 -22.09
N ASP A 153 -6.28 -24.30 -22.04
CA ASP A 153 -5.86 -25.06 -20.87
C ASP A 153 -4.33 -25.21 -20.81
N ALA A 154 -3.77 -25.38 -19.60
CA ALA A 154 -2.34 -25.43 -19.41
C ALA A 154 -1.64 -26.58 -20.18
N ASN A 155 -2.36 -27.68 -20.49
CA ASN A 155 -1.85 -28.78 -21.28
C ASN A 155 -1.89 -28.52 -22.80
N GLN A 156 -2.53 -27.42 -23.25
CA GLN A 156 -2.69 -27.08 -24.66
C GLN A 156 -1.72 -26.00 -25.13
N LEU A 157 -0.82 -25.52 -24.25
CA LEU A 157 0.13 -24.47 -24.55
C LEU A 157 1.08 -24.89 -25.70
N THR A 158 1.16 -24.05 -26.73
CA THR A 158 2.19 -24.14 -27.78
C THR A 158 3.56 -23.76 -27.20
N ILE A 159 4.65 -24.05 -27.93
CA ILE A 159 6.00 -23.70 -27.48
C ILE A 159 6.17 -22.18 -27.29
N PRO A 160 5.74 -21.29 -28.23
CA PRO A 160 5.82 -19.84 -27.99
C PRO A 160 5.01 -19.37 -26.77
N GLN A 161 3.80 -19.91 -26.55
CA GLN A 161 2.97 -19.59 -25.40
C GLN A 161 3.61 -20.08 -24.09
N ALA A 162 4.14 -21.28 -24.08
CA ALA A 162 4.87 -21.86 -22.95
C ALA A 162 6.13 -21.04 -22.60
N ALA A 163 6.88 -20.61 -23.61
CA ALA A 163 8.05 -19.76 -23.43
C ALA A 163 7.69 -18.38 -22.88
N PHE A 164 6.57 -17.81 -23.32
CA PHE A 164 6.09 -16.54 -22.77
C PHE A 164 5.72 -16.68 -21.29
N ILE A 165 4.90 -17.67 -20.93
CA ILE A 165 4.53 -17.93 -19.52
C ILE A 165 5.77 -18.20 -18.67
N ALA A 166 6.71 -19.03 -19.15
CA ALA A 166 7.94 -19.36 -18.43
C ALA A 166 8.85 -18.15 -18.18
N GLY A 167 8.72 -17.08 -18.94
CA GLY A 167 9.43 -15.82 -18.72
C GLY A 167 8.87 -14.95 -17.62
N LEU A 168 7.59 -15.09 -17.26
CA LEU A 168 6.87 -14.19 -16.36
C LEU A 168 7.35 -14.21 -14.89
N PRO A 169 7.73 -15.34 -14.27
CA PRO A 169 8.03 -15.39 -12.84
C PRO A 169 9.15 -14.46 -12.37
N GLN A 170 10.07 -14.06 -13.24
CA GLN A 170 11.15 -13.13 -12.90
C GLN A 170 10.64 -11.72 -12.57
N SER A 171 9.65 -11.24 -13.31
CA SER A 171 9.00 -9.94 -13.08
C SER A 171 7.55 -9.97 -13.56
N PRO A 172 6.64 -10.64 -12.81
CA PRO A 172 5.33 -11.01 -13.31
C PRO A 172 4.49 -9.83 -13.80
N ILE A 173 4.47 -8.74 -13.05
CA ILE A 173 3.70 -7.54 -13.39
C ILE A 173 4.30 -6.80 -14.58
N SER A 174 5.63 -6.69 -14.65
CA SER A 174 6.30 -5.99 -15.76
C SER A 174 6.22 -6.75 -17.08
N TYR A 175 6.26 -8.08 -17.02
CA TYR A 175 6.30 -8.92 -18.23
C TYR A 175 4.94 -9.37 -18.74
N SER A 176 3.89 -9.36 -17.87
CA SER A 176 2.53 -9.67 -18.32
C SER A 176 1.99 -8.62 -19.28
N PRO A 177 1.11 -8.99 -20.25
CA PRO A 177 0.70 -8.08 -21.32
C PRO A 177 -0.41 -7.09 -20.92
N TYR A 178 -0.95 -7.19 -19.70
CA TYR A 178 -2.11 -6.40 -19.26
C TYR A 178 -1.81 -5.47 -18.09
N GLU A 179 -2.50 -4.34 -18.08
CA GLU A 179 -2.56 -3.41 -16.94
C GLU A 179 -3.51 -3.90 -15.84
N SER A 180 -3.52 -3.22 -14.71
CA SER A 180 -4.45 -3.52 -13.59
C SER A 180 -5.92 -3.28 -13.96
N THR A 181 -6.19 -2.51 -15.00
CA THR A 181 -7.51 -2.24 -15.56
C THR A 181 -8.02 -3.35 -16.47
N GLY A 182 -7.16 -4.32 -16.85
CA GLY A 182 -7.43 -5.32 -17.88
C GLY A 182 -7.08 -4.84 -19.30
N GLU A 183 -6.76 -3.57 -19.49
CA GLU A 183 -6.30 -3.05 -20.78
C GLU A 183 -4.94 -3.65 -21.17
N MET A 184 -4.72 -3.79 -22.47
CA MET A 184 -3.40 -4.19 -22.95
C MET A 184 -2.40 -3.06 -22.72
N LYS A 185 -1.21 -3.41 -22.29
CA LYS A 185 -0.08 -2.47 -22.18
C LYS A 185 0.27 -1.82 -23.51
N SER A 186 0.99 -0.70 -23.45
CA SER A 186 1.60 -0.11 -24.65
C SER A 186 2.55 -1.10 -25.33
N GLU A 187 2.81 -0.90 -26.63
CA GLU A 187 3.75 -1.77 -27.37
C GLU A 187 5.15 -1.76 -26.74
N GLU A 188 5.59 -0.60 -26.22
CA GLU A 188 6.89 -0.44 -25.56
C GLU A 188 6.96 -1.27 -24.26
N ASP A 189 5.91 -1.25 -23.43
CA ASP A 189 5.85 -2.00 -22.17
C ASP A 189 5.68 -3.50 -22.40
N MET A 190 4.94 -3.91 -23.44
CA MET A 190 4.80 -5.32 -23.83
C MET A 190 6.12 -5.91 -24.35
N GLU A 191 6.97 -5.10 -24.98
CA GLU A 191 8.24 -5.58 -25.54
C GLU A 191 9.16 -6.19 -24.46
N LEU A 192 9.04 -5.77 -23.21
CA LEU A 192 9.80 -6.36 -22.09
C LEU A 192 9.48 -7.85 -21.92
N GLY A 193 8.21 -8.20 -21.89
CA GLY A 193 7.76 -9.60 -21.78
C GLY A 193 8.07 -10.41 -23.03
N ILE A 194 7.90 -9.82 -24.21
CA ILE A 194 8.22 -10.45 -25.52
C ILE A 194 9.72 -10.74 -25.62
N LYS A 195 10.57 -9.80 -25.22
CA LYS A 195 12.01 -10.01 -25.20
C LYS A 195 12.38 -11.13 -24.23
N ARG A 196 11.76 -11.13 -23.03
CA ARG A 196 11.98 -12.20 -22.04
C ARG A 196 11.57 -13.58 -22.59
N SER A 197 10.47 -13.69 -23.33
CA SER A 197 10.07 -14.96 -23.94
C SER A 197 11.10 -15.45 -24.99
N LYS A 198 11.73 -14.54 -25.73
CA LYS A 198 12.83 -14.88 -26.67
C LYS A 198 14.07 -15.38 -25.93
N ASP A 199 14.36 -14.82 -24.75
CA ASP A 199 15.43 -15.34 -23.88
C ASP A 199 15.12 -16.76 -23.38
N VAL A 200 13.85 -17.06 -23.07
CA VAL A 200 13.40 -18.41 -22.70
C VAL A 200 13.58 -19.38 -23.88
N LEU A 201 13.16 -19.01 -25.07
CA LEU A 201 13.38 -19.83 -26.28
C LEU A 201 14.86 -20.10 -26.52
N TYR A 202 15.72 -19.09 -26.30
CA TYR A 202 17.16 -19.27 -26.41
C TYR A 202 17.70 -20.27 -25.34
N ASN A 203 17.19 -20.19 -24.11
CA ASN A 203 17.55 -21.15 -23.06
C ASN A 203 17.12 -22.57 -23.42
N MET A 204 15.91 -22.75 -23.96
CA MET A 204 15.42 -24.04 -24.44
C MET A 204 16.31 -24.60 -25.57
N TYR A 205 16.76 -23.75 -26.49
CA TYR A 205 17.71 -24.13 -27.53
C TYR A 205 19.08 -24.51 -26.93
N ARG A 206 19.63 -23.65 -26.09
CA ARG A 206 20.96 -23.85 -25.47
C ARG A 206 21.01 -25.13 -24.62
N THR A 207 19.94 -25.52 -23.98
CA THR A 207 19.84 -26.75 -23.18
C THR A 207 19.44 -27.97 -24.00
N GLY A 208 19.25 -27.83 -25.28
CA GLY A 208 18.96 -28.95 -26.20
C GLY A 208 17.49 -29.39 -26.24
N VAL A 209 16.60 -28.62 -25.66
CA VAL A 209 15.13 -28.83 -25.70
C VAL A 209 14.58 -28.49 -27.09
N LEU A 210 15.12 -27.45 -27.75
CA LEU A 210 14.76 -27.08 -29.12
C LEU A 210 15.91 -27.32 -30.07
N SER A 211 15.59 -27.71 -31.32
CA SER A 211 16.51 -27.66 -32.42
C SER A 211 16.82 -26.21 -32.81
N GLN A 212 17.88 -25.98 -33.59
CA GLN A 212 18.17 -24.63 -34.11
C GLN A 212 17.04 -24.16 -35.04
N GLU A 213 16.48 -25.02 -35.88
CA GLU A 213 15.38 -24.69 -36.77
C GLU A 213 14.12 -24.28 -36.02
N ASP A 214 13.74 -25.02 -34.99
CA ASP A 214 12.60 -24.69 -34.12
C ASP A 214 12.83 -23.37 -33.40
N TYR A 215 14.01 -23.15 -32.83
CA TYR A 215 14.37 -21.91 -32.16
C TYR A 215 14.20 -20.69 -33.09
N GLU A 216 14.75 -20.72 -34.30
CA GLU A 216 14.64 -19.59 -35.25
C GLU A 216 13.17 -19.38 -35.68
N THR A 217 12.42 -20.46 -35.86
CA THR A 217 10.99 -20.40 -36.18
C THR A 217 10.17 -19.74 -35.08
N TYR A 218 10.32 -20.19 -33.82
CA TYR A 218 9.55 -19.67 -32.71
C TYR A 218 10.00 -18.29 -32.24
N LYS A 219 11.27 -17.95 -32.40
CA LYS A 219 11.80 -16.61 -32.13
C LYS A 219 11.21 -15.55 -33.10
N ALA A 220 10.90 -15.94 -34.33
CA ALA A 220 10.28 -15.09 -35.33
C ALA A 220 8.75 -14.99 -35.19
N TYR A 221 8.15 -15.85 -34.36
CA TYR A 221 6.71 -15.88 -34.14
C TYR A 221 6.23 -14.63 -33.37
N ASP A 222 5.16 -14.00 -33.87
CA ASP A 222 4.54 -12.87 -33.20
C ASP A 222 3.52 -13.35 -32.13
N ILE A 223 3.97 -13.49 -30.91
CA ILE A 223 3.15 -13.97 -29.79
C ILE A 223 1.97 -13.03 -29.45
N LYS A 224 1.99 -11.77 -29.88
CA LYS A 224 0.92 -10.81 -29.61
C LYS A 224 -0.42 -11.25 -30.20
N GLN A 225 -0.40 -11.98 -31.30
CA GLN A 225 -1.62 -12.49 -31.94
C GLN A 225 -2.38 -13.53 -31.09
N ASP A 226 -1.70 -14.12 -30.12
CA ASP A 226 -2.27 -15.15 -29.25
C ASP A 226 -2.88 -14.56 -27.95
N PHE A 227 -2.59 -13.30 -27.63
CA PHE A 227 -3.11 -12.67 -26.43
C PHE A 227 -4.62 -12.46 -26.53
N LEU A 228 -5.32 -12.78 -25.43
CA LEU A 228 -6.75 -12.49 -25.32
C LEU A 228 -7.01 -10.98 -25.44
N PRO A 229 -8.11 -10.57 -26.08
CA PRO A 229 -8.52 -9.18 -26.02
C PRO A 229 -8.82 -8.76 -24.57
N ALA A 230 -8.58 -7.47 -24.27
CA ALA A 230 -8.90 -6.90 -22.98
C ALA A 230 -10.38 -7.08 -22.65
N GLU A 231 -10.67 -7.50 -21.43
CA GLU A 231 -12.04 -7.63 -20.90
C GLU A 231 -12.19 -6.67 -19.72
N ASN A 232 -12.93 -5.57 -19.91
CA ASN A 232 -13.21 -4.61 -18.85
C ASN A 232 -14.02 -5.27 -17.74
N VAL A 233 -13.40 -5.52 -16.62
CA VAL A 233 -14.11 -5.88 -15.40
C VAL A 233 -14.61 -4.58 -14.79
N ASN A 234 -15.94 -4.43 -14.69
CA ASN A 234 -16.52 -3.45 -13.76
C ASN A 234 -15.94 -3.74 -12.39
N ILE A 235 -15.05 -2.88 -11.93
CA ILE A 235 -14.56 -2.89 -10.55
C ILE A 235 -15.77 -2.60 -9.69
N THR A 236 -16.45 -3.66 -9.25
CA THR A 236 -17.62 -3.54 -8.41
C THR A 236 -17.27 -2.77 -7.17
N ALA A 237 -17.87 -1.64 -7.05
CA ALA A 237 -18.14 -0.73 -5.92
C ALA A 237 -17.40 -0.96 -4.59
N LYS A 238 -16.09 -1.20 -4.62
CA LYS A 238 -15.22 -1.04 -3.45
C LYS A 238 -15.00 0.47 -3.32
N GLY A 239 -15.44 1.06 -2.22
CA GLY A 239 -15.34 2.49 -1.97
C GLY A 239 -14.24 2.84 -0.99
N TYR A 240 -14.19 4.12 -0.57
CA TYR A 240 -13.21 4.63 0.38
C TYR A 240 -13.08 3.78 1.65
N LEU A 241 -14.20 3.31 2.23
CA LEU A 241 -14.18 2.51 3.45
C LEU A 241 -13.40 1.20 3.28
N TYR A 242 -13.64 0.48 2.19
CA TYR A 242 -12.97 -0.78 1.92
C TYR A 242 -11.45 -0.58 1.82
N PHE A 243 -11.01 0.36 1.01
CA PHE A 243 -9.57 0.58 0.79
C PHE A 243 -8.88 1.19 2.02
N THR A 244 -9.54 2.06 2.77
CA THR A 244 -8.99 2.59 4.03
C THR A 244 -8.81 1.48 5.07
N ALA A 245 -9.80 0.59 5.22
CA ALA A 245 -9.70 -0.52 6.15
C ALA A 245 -8.64 -1.55 5.72
N LEU A 246 -8.51 -1.81 4.41
CA LEU A 246 -7.47 -2.68 3.86
C LEU A 246 -6.07 -2.10 4.10
N ASP A 247 -5.87 -0.81 3.86
CA ASP A 247 -4.58 -0.15 4.06
C ASP A 247 -4.19 -0.15 5.55
N GLU A 248 -5.11 0.17 6.45
CA GLU A 248 -4.85 0.13 7.89
C GLU A 248 -4.52 -1.28 8.38
N ALA A 249 -5.25 -2.31 7.91
CA ALA A 249 -4.94 -3.70 8.23
C ALA A 249 -3.55 -4.11 7.70
N THR A 250 -3.18 -3.64 6.52
CA THR A 250 -1.86 -3.88 5.93
C THR A 250 -0.76 -3.20 6.74
N ASN A 251 -1.00 -1.96 7.23
CA ASN A 251 -0.06 -1.24 8.09
C ASN A 251 0.14 -1.97 9.41
N LEU A 252 -0.93 -2.44 10.06
CA LEU A 252 -0.85 -3.23 11.28
C LEU A 252 -0.10 -4.55 11.07
N MET A 253 -0.31 -5.22 9.94
CA MET A 253 0.41 -6.44 9.58
C MET A 253 1.89 -6.16 9.32
N TYR A 254 2.22 -5.07 8.64
CA TYR A 254 3.59 -4.62 8.43
C TYR A 254 4.32 -4.42 9.77
N ASP A 255 3.71 -3.68 10.69
CA ASP A 255 4.28 -3.43 12.02
C ASP A 255 4.47 -4.74 12.79
N TYR A 256 3.50 -5.64 12.72
CA TYR A 256 3.59 -6.98 13.34
C TYR A 256 4.75 -7.80 12.77
N LEU A 257 4.89 -7.87 11.45
CA LEU A 257 5.96 -8.65 10.79
C LEU A 257 7.35 -8.07 11.11
N VAL A 258 7.50 -6.75 11.06
CA VAL A 258 8.75 -6.05 11.42
C VAL A 258 9.14 -6.35 12.87
N GLN A 259 8.17 -6.32 13.79
CA GLN A 259 8.41 -6.63 15.20
C GLN A 259 8.72 -8.12 15.41
N LYS A 260 7.96 -9.02 14.78
CA LYS A 260 8.14 -10.47 14.86
C LYS A 260 9.54 -10.89 14.42
N ASP A 261 10.04 -10.29 13.34
CA ASP A 261 11.35 -10.61 12.78
C ASP A 261 12.49 -9.79 13.42
N ASN A 262 12.19 -8.95 14.43
CA ASN A 262 13.13 -8.07 15.13
C ASN A 262 13.95 -7.17 14.18
N VAL A 263 13.31 -6.65 13.13
CA VAL A 263 13.95 -5.74 12.17
C VAL A 263 14.30 -4.43 12.87
N SER A 264 15.57 -4.06 12.83
CA SER A 264 16.04 -2.84 13.50
C SER A 264 15.62 -1.56 12.76
N ALA A 265 15.51 -0.44 13.48
CA ALA A 265 15.25 0.87 12.88
C ALA A 265 16.33 1.28 11.85
N GLN A 266 17.55 0.74 11.96
CA GLN A 266 18.62 0.99 10.99
C GLN A 266 18.37 0.22 9.67
N GLU A 267 17.91 -1.01 9.73
CA GLU A 267 17.54 -1.81 8.56
C GLU A 267 16.33 -1.22 7.84
N LEU A 268 15.34 -0.70 8.60
CA LEU A 268 14.18 -0.02 8.05
C LEU A 268 14.48 1.31 7.33
N LYS A 269 15.71 1.83 7.39
CA LYS A 269 16.13 2.95 6.53
C LYS A 269 16.37 2.52 5.08
N ASN A 270 16.47 1.21 4.83
CA ASN A 270 16.62 0.66 3.49
C ASN A 270 15.23 0.50 2.83
N GLU A 271 14.98 1.26 1.78
CA GLU A 271 13.71 1.24 1.04
C GLU A 271 13.35 -0.14 0.49
N SER A 272 14.34 -0.95 0.10
CA SER A 272 14.12 -2.32 -0.38
C SER A 272 13.58 -3.22 0.73
N ILE A 273 14.05 -3.05 1.96
CA ILE A 273 13.56 -3.79 3.14
C ILE A 273 12.13 -3.36 3.47
N GLN A 274 11.87 -2.04 3.53
CA GLN A 274 10.52 -1.52 3.75
C GLN A 274 9.53 -2.08 2.72
N LYS A 275 9.89 -2.01 1.44
CA LYS A 275 9.07 -2.52 0.34
C LYS A 275 8.80 -4.01 0.48
N SER A 276 9.80 -4.81 0.78
CA SER A 276 9.64 -6.26 0.95
C SER A 276 8.71 -6.61 2.11
N TYR A 277 8.80 -5.91 3.25
CA TYR A 277 7.87 -6.12 4.36
C TYR A 277 6.46 -5.62 4.06
N ARG A 278 6.33 -4.55 3.27
CA ARG A 278 5.01 -4.09 2.79
C ARG A 278 4.35 -5.14 1.90
N GLU A 279 5.07 -5.68 0.94
CA GLU A 279 4.58 -6.75 0.04
C GLU A 279 4.21 -8.02 0.81
N LEU A 280 5.00 -8.38 1.85
CA LEU A 280 4.67 -9.49 2.74
C LEU A 280 3.38 -9.25 3.51
N ALA A 281 3.20 -8.05 4.06
CA ALA A 281 2.00 -7.68 4.80
C ALA A 281 0.75 -7.71 3.91
N GLU A 282 0.83 -7.19 2.70
CA GLU A 282 -0.24 -7.25 1.70
C GLU A 282 -0.64 -8.69 1.38
N LYS A 283 0.36 -9.54 1.10
CA LYS A 283 0.16 -10.96 0.82
C LYS A 283 -0.47 -11.70 2.00
N GLU A 284 -0.02 -11.42 3.22
CA GLU A 284 -0.54 -12.05 4.42
C GLU A 284 -2.00 -11.65 4.67
N ILE A 285 -2.32 -10.36 4.56
CA ILE A 285 -3.69 -9.87 4.69
C ILE A 285 -4.61 -10.48 3.62
N GLN A 286 -4.14 -10.64 2.39
CA GLN A 286 -4.96 -11.21 1.30
C GLN A 286 -5.25 -12.71 1.49
N ASN A 287 -4.27 -13.48 1.97
CA ASN A 287 -4.32 -14.95 1.94
C ASN A 287 -4.45 -15.61 3.32
N GLY A 288 -4.36 -14.85 4.41
CA GLY A 288 -4.28 -15.38 5.76
C GLY A 288 -5.63 -15.68 6.43
N GLY A 289 -6.76 -15.42 5.76
CA GLY A 289 -8.09 -15.68 6.32
C GLY A 289 -8.46 -14.82 7.52
N TYR A 290 -7.98 -13.57 7.54
CA TYR A 290 -8.22 -12.66 8.66
C TYR A 290 -9.63 -12.10 8.66
N ARG A 291 -10.17 -11.93 9.85
CA ARG A 291 -11.37 -11.12 10.08
C ARG A 291 -10.93 -9.74 10.57
N ILE A 292 -11.02 -8.75 9.70
CA ILE A 292 -10.68 -7.37 9.99
C ILE A 292 -11.96 -6.66 10.47
N THR A 293 -12.03 -6.35 11.76
CA THR A 293 -13.16 -5.63 12.34
C THR A 293 -12.82 -4.17 12.48
N THR A 294 -13.56 -3.30 11.81
CA THR A 294 -13.40 -1.85 11.89
C THR A 294 -14.18 -1.27 13.09
N THR A 295 -13.89 -0.03 13.45
CA THR A 295 -14.65 0.75 14.42
C THR A 295 -15.86 1.46 13.82
N ILE A 296 -16.09 1.28 12.53
CA ILE A 296 -17.11 1.99 11.76
C ILE A 296 -18.52 1.50 12.12
N ASP A 297 -19.36 2.43 12.57
CA ASP A 297 -20.79 2.20 12.72
C ASP A 297 -21.47 2.27 11.34
N LYS A 298 -22.11 1.17 10.95
CA LYS A 298 -22.73 1.04 9.64
C LYS A 298 -23.81 2.09 9.36
N THR A 299 -24.64 2.37 10.35
CA THR A 299 -25.78 3.29 10.21
C THR A 299 -25.30 4.74 10.13
N ILE A 300 -24.38 5.11 11.01
CA ILE A 300 -23.80 6.44 11.04
C ILE A 300 -23.01 6.71 9.76
N HIS A 301 -22.16 5.76 9.36
CA HIS A 301 -21.36 5.90 8.15
C HIS A 301 -22.25 6.05 6.90
N ALA A 302 -23.30 5.24 6.77
CA ALA A 302 -24.25 5.36 5.68
C ALA A 302 -24.95 6.74 5.67
N ALA A 303 -25.38 7.24 6.82
CA ALA A 303 -25.98 8.56 6.92
C ALA A 303 -25.03 9.70 6.51
N MET A 304 -23.73 9.55 6.79
CA MET A 304 -22.70 10.52 6.34
C MET A 304 -22.54 10.51 4.81
N GLN A 305 -22.54 9.32 4.19
CA GLN A 305 -22.51 9.19 2.72
C GLN A 305 -23.76 9.79 2.08
N ASP A 306 -24.95 9.47 2.61
CA ASP A 306 -26.23 9.99 2.13
C ASP A 306 -26.30 11.52 2.23
N ALA A 307 -25.75 12.11 3.28
CA ALA A 307 -25.69 13.55 3.43
C ALA A 307 -24.88 14.22 2.31
N VAL A 308 -23.73 13.63 1.93
CA VAL A 308 -22.92 14.15 0.82
C VAL A 308 -23.60 13.92 -0.53
N ALA A 309 -24.18 12.76 -0.75
CA ALA A 309 -24.91 12.46 -1.99
C ALA A 309 -26.10 13.40 -2.20
N ASN A 310 -26.87 13.68 -1.13
CA ASN A 310 -28.09 14.48 -1.22
C ASN A 310 -27.85 16.00 -1.15
N TYR A 311 -26.81 16.46 -0.47
CA TYR A 311 -26.58 17.89 -0.19
C TYR A 311 -25.23 18.41 -0.67
N GLY A 312 -24.31 17.56 -1.13
CA GLY A 312 -22.97 17.97 -1.59
C GLY A 312 -23.01 19.01 -2.70
N TYR A 313 -24.05 19.00 -3.55
CA TYR A 313 -24.25 19.99 -4.62
C TYR A 313 -24.37 21.44 -4.10
N LEU A 314 -24.77 21.64 -2.84
CA LEU A 314 -24.86 22.98 -2.23
C LEU A 314 -23.50 23.64 -2.04
N LEU A 315 -22.42 22.87 -2.10
CA LEU A 315 -21.04 23.38 -2.04
C LEU A 315 -20.52 23.82 -3.41
N ASN A 316 -21.23 23.52 -4.49
CA ASN A 316 -20.81 23.89 -5.83
C ASN A 316 -20.86 25.41 -6.01
N ASP A 317 -19.85 25.92 -6.68
CA ASP A 317 -19.76 27.36 -7.04
C ASP A 317 -19.28 27.52 -8.48
N SER A 318 -19.00 28.79 -8.87
CA SER A 318 -18.53 29.12 -10.22
C SER A 318 -17.15 28.53 -10.55
N SER A 319 -16.39 28.09 -9.55
CA SER A 319 -15.05 27.46 -9.71
C SER A 319 -15.14 25.97 -9.93
N GLY A 320 -16.29 25.32 -9.62
CA GLY A 320 -16.49 23.90 -9.81
C GLY A 320 -17.23 23.17 -8.69
N GLN A 321 -16.91 21.89 -8.55
CA GLN A 321 -17.47 20.99 -7.54
C GLN A 321 -16.38 20.63 -6.54
N PRO A 322 -16.29 21.31 -5.38
CA PRO A 322 -15.28 20.97 -4.38
C PRO A 322 -15.52 19.60 -3.78
N GLU A 323 -14.46 18.86 -3.51
CA GLU A 323 -14.50 17.59 -2.79
C GLU A 323 -14.80 17.78 -1.31
N VAL A 324 -15.15 16.67 -0.65
CA VAL A 324 -15.55 16.66 0.77
C VAL A 324 -14.71 15.63 1.51
N GLY A 325 -14.08 16.06 2.62
CA GLY A 325 -13.47 15.17 3.60
C GLY A 325 -14.08 15.41 4.97
N ASN A 326 -14.50 14.36 5.66
CA ASN A 326 -15.07 14.44 7.01
C ASN A 326 -14.71 13.20 7.83
N VAL A 327 -14.51 13.37 9.15
CA VAL A 327 -14.25 12.28 10.09
C VAL A 327 -15.09 12.49 11.35
N LEU A 328 -15.82 11.46 11.75
CA LEU A 328 -16.50 11.38 13.03
C LEU A 328 -15.74 10.43 13.95
N MET A 329 -15.34 10.92 15.14
CA MET A 329 -14.50 10.20 16.08
C MET A 329 -15.14 10.16 17.46
N ASP A 330 -15.00 9.03 18.16
CA ASP A 330 -15.35 8.92 19.56
C ASP A 330 -14.35 9.68 20.43
N ASN A 331 -14.86 10.64 21.21
CA ASN A 331 -14.01 11.51 22.04
C ASN A 331 -13.25 10.78 23.14
N LYS A 332 -13.78 9.67 23.65
CA LYS A 332 -13.18 8.92 24.78
C LYS A 332 -12.10 7.95 24.32
N THR A 333 -12.28 7.36 23.16
CA THR A 333 -11.45 6.25 22.70
C THR A 333 -10.52 6.63 21.56
N GLY A 334 -10.87 7.61 20.72
CA GLY A 334 -10.19 7.93 19.47
C GLY A 334 -10.64 7.04 18.31
N ALA A 335 -11.63 6.16 18.51
CA ALA A 335 -12.17 5.29 17.48
C ALA A 335 -12.87 6.11 16.38
N ILE A 336 -12.60 5.81 15.13
CA ILE A 336 -13.28 6.42 13.98
C ILE A 336 -14.61 5.70 13.77
N ILE A 337 -15.71 6.40 13.97
CA ILE A 337 -17.08 5.86 13.91
C ILE A 337 -17.60 5.91 12.48
N GLY A 338 -17.19 6.91 11.70
CA GLY A 338 -17.56 7.11 10.32
C GLY A 338 -16.73 8.20 9.66
N PHE A 339 -16.68 8.20 8.33
CA PHE A 339 -15.97 9.24 7.58
C PHE A 339 -16.54 9.40 6.18
N VAL A 340 -16.19 10.50 5.54
CA VAL A 340 -16.43 10.78 4.11
C VAL A 340 -15.08 11.00 3.46
N GLY A 341 -14.70 10.17 2.50
CA GLY A 341 -13.43 10.28 1.77
C GLY A 341 -13.50 11.19 0.55
N GLY A 342 -14.69 11.40 0.01
CA GLY A 342 -14.96 12.20 -1.18
C GLY A 342 -16.41 12.09 -1.57
N ARG A 343 -16.78 12.70 -2.72
CA ARG A 343 -18.14 12.66 -3.25
C ARG A 343 -18.45 11.36 -3.99
N ASP A 344 -17.50 10.89 -4.79
CA ASP A 344 -17.66 9.71 -5.65
C ASP A 344 -16.31 9.04 -5.85
N TYR A 345 -16.14 7.85 -5.28
CA TYR A 345 -14.92 7.06 -5.37
C TYR A 345 -14.57 6.66 -6.80
N GLN A 346 -15.55 6.44 -7.67
CA GLN A 346 -15.32 6.03 -9.06
C GLN A 346 -14.65 7.15 -9.87
N ASN A 347 -14.99 8.39 -9.57
CA ASN A 347 -14.44 9.56 -10.25
C ASN A 347 -13.16 10.09 -9.61
N ASN A 348 -13.03 9.97 -8.29
CA ASN A 348 -11.86 10.44 -7.55
C ASN A 348 -11.56 9.49 -6.39
N GLN A 349 -10.45 8.75 -6.47
CA GLN A 349 -10.03 7.78 -5.48
C GLN A 349 -9.21 8.39 -4.33
N ASN A 350 -8.82 9.67 -4.44
CA ASN A 350 -8.08 10.35 -3.38
C ASN A 350 -8.98 10.52 -2.15
N ASN A 351 -8.54 9.97 -1.01
CA ASN A 351 -9.29 10.03 0.23
C ASN A 351 -9.01 11.35 0.95
N HIS A 352 -9.95 12.28 0.86
CA HIS A 352 -9.84 13.61 1.47
C HIS A 352 -9.95 13.61 3.00
N ALA A 353 -10.33 12.49 3.62
CA ALA A 353 -10.33 12.35 5.07
C ALA A 353 -8.95 11.92 5.61
N PHE A 354 -8.21 11.05 4.89
CA PHE A 354 -6.99 10.41 5.40
C PHE A 354 -5.73 10.74 4.60
N ASP A 355 -5.82 11.04 3.29
CA ASP A 355 -4.65 11.19 2.42
C ASP A 355 -4.34 12.64 2.07
N THR A 356 -5.38 13.46 1.85
CA THR A 356 -5.20 14.86 1.50
C THR A 356 -4.77 15.68 2.72
N LYS A 357 -3.59 16.28 2.65
CA LYS A 357 -3.10 17.24 3.64
C LYS A 357 -3.38 18.68 3.17
N ARG A 358 -3.94 19.48 4.07
CA ARG A 358 -4.21 20.92 3.85
C ARG A 358 -3.97 21.70 5.12
N SER A 359 -3.83 23.03 4.96
CA SER A 359 -3.79 23.93 6.11
C SER A 359 -5.13 23.89 6.86
N PRO A 360 -5.10 23.64 8.18
CA PRO A 360 -6.29 23.69 9.03
C PRO A 360 -6.79 25.12 9.28
N ALA A 361 -6.08 26.11 8.79
CA ALA A 361 -6.39 27.53 8.94
C ALA A 361 -6.67 27.91 10.41
N SER A 362 -7.70 28.71 10.66
CA SER A 362 -8.05 29.21 12.00
C SER A 362 -8.53 28.15 12.97
N THR A 363 -8.85 26.95 12.52
CA THR A 363 -9.17 25.83 13.42
C THR A 363 -7.96 25.35 14.24
N THR A 364 -6.76 25.84 13.92
CA THR A 364 -5.54 25.64 14.69
C THR A 364 -5.52 26.40 16.01
N LYS A 365 -6.21 27.55 16.10
CA LYS A 365 -6.15 28.48 17.24
C LYS A 365 -6.45 27.85 18.58
N PRO A 366 -7.51 27.03 18.75
CA PRO A 366 -7.78 26.36 20.01
C PRO A 366 -6.68 25.40 20.45
N LEU A 367 -6.08 24.67 19.50
CA LEU A 367 -5.10 23.62 19.78
C LEU A 367 -3.72 24.18 20.08
N LEU A 368 -3.22 25.07 19.22
CA LEU A 368 -1.81 25.50 19.21
C LEU A 368 -1.58 26.77 20.07
N ALA A 369 -2.59 27.62 20.23
CA ALA A 369 -2.45 28.85 20.99
C ALA A 369 -3.25 28.84 22.29
N TYR A 370 -4.57 28.92 22.22
CA TYR A 370 -5.42 29.15 23.38
C TYR A 370 -5.43 27.97 24.35
N GLY A 371 -5.55 26.74 23.87
CA GLY A 371 -5.55 25.54 24.71
C GLY A 371 -4.26 25.42 25.52
N ILE A 372 -3.11 25.60 24.88
CA ILE A 372 -1.81 25.55 25.55
C ILE A 372 -1.66 26.68 26.57
N ALA A 373 -2.08 27.89 26.22
CA ALA A 373 -2.00 29.02 27.13
C ALA A 373 -2.90 28.86 28.40
N ILE A 374 -4.05 28.22 28.22
CA ILE A 374 -4.95 27.88 29.32
C ILE A 374 -4.35 26.79 30.19
N ASP A 375 -3.82 25.73 29.60
CA ASP A 375 -3.17 24.63 30.32
C ASP A 375 -1.96 25.09 31.13
N GLN A 376 -1.21 26.05 30.58
CA GLN A 376 -0.08 26.70 31.27
C GLN A 376 -0.53 27.71 32.36
N GLY A 377 -1.83 27.89 32.60
CA GLY A 377 -2.37 28.87 33.54
C GLY A 377 -2.07 30.33 33.17
N LEU A 378 -1.75 30.62 31.93
CA LEU A 378 -1.39 31.97 31.48
C LEU A 378 -2.61 32.81 31.13
N MET A 379 -3.76 32.19 30.86
CA MET A 379 -5.03 32.86 30.57
C MET A 379 -6.25 31.96 30.87
N GLY A 380 -7.41 32.57 30.85
CA GLY A 380 -8.71 31.91 30.91
C GLY A 380 -9.70 32.54 29.95
N SER A 381 -10.92 32.02 29.89
CA SER A 381 -11.95 32.45 28.93
C SER A 381 -12.31 33.93 28.99
N ALA A 382 -12.16 34.56 30.17
CA ALA A 382 -12.41 35.98 30.40
C ALA A 382 -11.16 36.88 30.28
N SER A 383 -9.99 36.31 29.99
CA SER A 383 -8.76 37.09 29.79
C SER A 383 -8.92 38.07 28.66
N ILE A 384 -8.44 39.30 28.87
CA ILE A 384 -8.53 40.39 27.89
C ILE A 384 -7.29 40.37 27.01
N LEU A 385 -7.50 40.37 25.71
CA LEU A 385 -6.48 40.26 24.64
C LEU A 385 -6.51 41.48 23.74
N SER A 386 -5.33 41.88 23.26
CA SER A 386 -5.25 42.96 22.25
C SER A 386 -5.77 42.47 20.90
N ASN A 387 -6.69 43.29 20.33
CA ASN A 387 -7.11 43.18 18.93
C ASN A 387 -6.86 44.48 18.19
N TYR A 388 -5.97 45.35 18.68
CA TYR A 388 -5.54 46.54 17.98
C TYR A 388 -4.72 46.21 16.75
N PRO A 389 -4.81 47.00 15.68
CA PRO A 389 -4.02 46.82 14.46
C PRO A 389 -2.52 46.59 14.78
N THR A 390 -1.97 45.54 14.20
CA THR A 390 -0.54 45.22 14.32
C THR A 390 -0.06 44.49 13.05
N ASN A 391 1.28 44.34 12.95
CA ASN A 391 1.92 43.69 11.82
C ASN A 391 2.74 42.48 12.29
N PHE A 392 2.98 41.56 11.38
CA PHE A 392 4.05 40.57 11.51
C PHE A 392 5.43 41.27 11.49
N ALA A 393 6.49 40.57 11.87
CA ALA A 393 7.85 41.10 11.89
C ALA A 393 8.33 41.60 10.51
N ASN A 394 7.80 41.03 9.43
CA ASN A 394 8.09 41.45 8.05
C ASN A 394 7.31 42.70 7.59
N GLY A 395 6.54 43.33 8.48
CA GLY A 395 5.76 44.54 8.19
C GLY A 395 4.38 44.28 7.58
N THR A 396 4.01 43.04 7.26
CA THR A 396 2.67 42.72 6.71
C THR A 396 1.61 42.87 7.78
N PRO A 397 0.52 43.64 7.54
CA PRO A 397 -0.58 43.77 8.47
C PRO A 397 -1.26 42.43 8.81
N ILE A 398 -1.60 42.23 10.07
CA ILE A 398 -2.42 41.08 10.48
C ILE A 398 -3.88 41.47 10.35
N MET A 399 -4.50 40.89 9.33
CA MET A 399 -5.90 41.20 8.99
C MET A 399 -6.83 40.08 9.44
N HIS A 400 -8.07 40.43 9.79
CA HIS A 400 -9.16 39.47 9.96
C HIS A 400 -10.21 39.75 8.86
N VAL A 401 -10.32 38.81 7.91
CA VAL A 401 -11.08 39.07 6.65
C VAL A 401 -10.59 40.40 6.03
N ASN A 402 -11.35 41.45 6.11
CA ASN A 402 -10.99 42.78 5.63
C ASN A 402 -10.90 43.84 6.77
N SER A 403 -10.81 43.39 8.02
CA SER A 403 -10.74 44.25 9.20
C SER A 403 -9.34 44.27 9.82
N PRO A 404 -8.77 45.43 10.11
CA PRO A 404 -7.46 45.54 10.75
C PRO A 404 -7.47 45.30 12.26
N GLY A 405 -8.61 44.95 12.86
CA GLY A 405 -8.79 44.86 14.29
C GLY A 405 -9.41 46.14 14.89
N THR A 406 -9.85 46.10 16.14
CA THR A 406 -10.67 47.18 16.72
C THR A 406 -10.27 47.63 18.11
N ALA A 407 -10.19 46.75 19.09
CA ALA A 407 -10.09 47.08 20.50
C ALA A 407 -9.50 45.94 21.35
N MET A 408 -9.48 46.11 22.66
CA MET A 408 -9.28 45.00 23.60
C MET A 408 -10.56 44.16 23.67
N ILE A 409 -10.42 42.84 23.53
CA ILE A 409 -11.53 41.89 23.60
C ILE A 409 -11.21 40.72 24.52
N ASN A 410 -12.23 40.04 25.05
CA ASN A 410 -11.97 38.85 25.82
C ASN A 410 -11.69 37.63 24.94
N LEU A 411 -11.06 36.59 25.50
CA LEU A 411 -10.68 35.39 24.76
C LEU A 411 -11.89 34.69 24.10
N LYS A 412 -13.03 34.64 24.82
CA LYS A 412 -14.26 34.05 24.30
C LYS A 412 -14.71 34.75 23.02
N GLU A 413 -14.69 36.08 23.00
CA GLU A 413 -15.02 36.89 21.83
C GLU A 413 -13.97 36.70 20.71
N ALA A 414 -12.67 36.70 21.08
CA ALA A 414 -11.59 36.45 20.14
C ALA A 414 -11.76 35.12 19.40
N LEU A 415 -12.16 34.07 20.10
CA LEU A 415 -12.39 32.76 19.52
C LEU A 415 -13.72 32.69 18.74
N ASN A 416 -14.81 33.25 19.27
CA ASN A 416 -16.13 33.24 18.62
C ASN A 416 -16.11 33.87 17.22
N TYR A 417 -15.37 34.96 17.08
CA TYR A 417 -15.20 35.67 15.80
C TYR A 417 -13.93 35.29 15.07
N SER A 418 -13.15 34.36 15.64
CA SER A 418 -11.89 33.89 15.04
C SER A 418 -10.89 35.02 14.72
N TRP A 419 -10.77 36.03 15.58
CA TRP A 419 -9.84 37.13 15.39
C TRP A 419 -8.37 36.63 15.31
N ASN A 420 -7.60 37.15 14.35
CA ASN A 420 -6.23 36.72 14.10
C ASN A 420 -5.22 37.37 15.03
N ILE A 421 -5.39 38.65 15.36
CA ILE A 421 -4.46 39.40 16.20
C ILE A 421 -4.36 38.82 17.61
N PRO A 422 -5.45 38.48 18.32
CA PRO A 422 -5.36 37.85 19.62
C PRO A 422 -4.65 36.48 19.59
N ALA A 423 -4.84 35.68 18.55
CA ALA A 423 -4.17 34.40 18.39
C ALA A 423 -2.65 34.60 18.16
N TYR A 424 -2.27 35.56 17.32
CA TYR A 424 -0.87 35.95 17.13
C TYR A 424 -0.20 36.35 18.46
N TRP A 425 -0.80 37.23 19.24
CA TRP A 425 -0.23 37.67 20.51
C TRP A 425 -0.16 36.52 21.53
N THR A 426 -1.15 35.64 21.59
CA THR A 426 -1.13 34.46 22.43
C THR A 426 0.02 33.55 22.09
N TYR A 427 0.21 33.23 20.80
CA TYR A 427 1.31 32.40 20.34
C TYR A 427 2.68 33.04 20.60
N ARG A 428 2.81 34.32 20.32
CA ARG A 428 4.03 35.07 20.63
C ARG A 428 4.36 35.03 22.12
N MET A 429 3.37 35.24 23.00
CA MET A 429 3.54 35.15 24.46
C MET A 429 4.03 33.74 24.88
N LEU A 430 3.47 32.67 24.31
CA LEU A 430 3.93 31.31 24.62
C LEU A 430 5.41 31.14 24.27
N ARG A 431 5.83 31.62 23.11
CA ARG A 431 7.23 31.57 22.67
C ARG A 431 8.16 32.41 23.56
N GLU A 432 7.77 33.64 23.90
CA GLU A 432 8.54 34.54 24.75
C GLU A 432 8.70 33.98 26.18
N LYS A 433 7.71 33.21 26.66
CA LYS A 433 7.77 32.51 27.94
C LYS A 433 8.50 31.18 27.89
N GLY A 434 9.00 30.77 26.72
CA GLY A 434 9.72 29.50 26.54
C GLY A 434 8.84 28.26 26.69
N VAL A 435 7.52 28.37 26.45
CA VAL A 435 6.62 27.22 26.49
C VAL A 435 6.96 26.28 25.32
N ASP A 436 7.12 25.01 25.60
CA ASP A 436 7.43 23.98 24.58
C ASP A 436 6.14 23.59 23.80
N VAL A 437 5.72 24.50 22.91
CA VAL A 437 4.56 24.28 22.04
C VAL A 437 4.75 23.06 21.15
N ARG A 438 6.00 22.77 20.72
CA ARG A 438 6.34 21.60 19.90
C ARG A 438 5.91 20.32 20.60
N SER A 439 6.30 20.14 21.86
CA SER A 439 5.97 18.94 22.63
C SER A 439 4.45 18.73 22.77
N TYR A 440 3.67 19.81 22.93
CA TYR A 440 2.20 19.72 22.95
C TYR A 440 1.65 19.17 21.62
N MET A 441 2.12 19.70 20.49
CA MET A 441 1.61 19.34 19.19
C MET A 441 2.06 17.92 18.78
N GLU A 442 3.31 17.56 19.04
CA GLU A 442 3.83 16.21 18.77
C GLU A 442 3.13 15.13 19.58
N LYS A 443 2.77 15.40 20.86
CA LYS A 443 1.96 14.48 21.69
C LYS A 443 0.56 14.24 21.13
N MET A 444 0.02 15.18 20.37
CA MET A 444 -1.24 15.02 19.63
C MET A 444 -1.02 14.50 18.19
N GLY A 445 0.21 14.06 17.87
CA GLY A 445 0.56 13.45 16.58
C GLY A 445 0.73 14.44 15.43
N TYR A 446 0.91 15.74 15.69
CA TYR A 446 1.20 16.73 14.63
C TYR A 446 2.67 16.73 14.27
N GLU A 447 2.96 16.75 12.98
CA GLU A 447 4.28 16.90 12.40
C GLU A 447 4.41 18.31 11.79
N ILE A 448 4.80 19.29 12.60
CA ILE A 448 4.98 20.68 12.17
C ILE A 448 6.46 20.94 11.98
N PRO A 449 6.93 21.25 10.76
CA PRO A 449 8.35 21.38 10.48
C PRO A 449 8.98 22.62 11.15
N GLU A 450 8.25 23.75 11.21
CA GLU A 450 8.80 25.03 11.66
C GLU A 450 7.87 25.75 12.64
N TYR A 451 8.31 25.88 13.90
CA TYR A 451 7.58 26.57 14.95
C TYR A 451 7.93 28.08 15.07
N GLY A 452 8.87 28.57 14.26
CA GLY A 452 9.23 29.98 14.18
C GLY A 452 8.25 30.86 13.43
N ILE A 453 7.33 30.26 12.68
CA ILE A 453 6.35 30.96 11.82
C ILE A 453 5.34 31.71 12.66
N GLU A 454 5.26 33.06 12.50
CA GLU A 454 4.35 33.90 13.28
C GLU A 454 2.87 33.65 13.00
N SER A 455 2.54 33.20 11.77
CA SER A 455 1.17 32.85 11.35
C SER A 455 0.76 31.41 11.69
N LEU A 456 1.60 30.65 12.41
CA LEU A 456 1.33 29.27 12.78
C LEU A 456 -0.04 29.06 13.44
N PRO A 457 -0.49 29.92 14.42
CA PRO A 457 -1.79 29.77 15.05
C PRO A 457 -2.99 30.00 14.10
N MET A 458 -2.74 30.57 12.91
CA MET A 458 -3.74 30.73 11.85
C MET A 458 -3.61 29.63 10.77
N GLY A 459 -2.82 28.59 11.03
CA GLY A 459 -2.58 27.48 10.11
C GLY A 459 -1.46 27.69 9.10
N GLY A 460 -0.71 28.79 9.18
CA GLY A 460 0.43 29.06 8.29
C GLY A 460 1.57 28.03 8.54
N GLY A 461 1.99 27.31 7.50
CA GLY A 461 3.05 26.30 7.60
C GLY A 461 2.64 24.99 8.24
N ILE A 462 1.33 24.75 8.40
CA ILE A 462 0.77 23.47 8.89
C ILE A 462 0.00 22.83 7.76
N GLU A 463 0.29 21.56 7.50
CA GLU A 463 -0.50 20.72 6.60
C GLU A 463 -0.87 19.41 7.31
N VAL A 464 -2.16 19.13 7.40
CA VAL A 464 -2.71 17.97 8.12
C VAL A 464 -3.85 17.35 7.36
N THR A 465 -4.10 16.06 7.61
CA THR A 465 -5.34 15.40 7.18
C THR A 465 -6.51 15.76 8.08
N VAL A 466 -7.73 15.60 7.59
CA VAL A 466 -8.95 15.79 8.40
C VAL A 466 -8.92 14.85 9.60
N ALA A 467 -8.54 13.59 9.42
CA ALA A 467 -8.44 12.60 10.49
C ALA A 467 -7.45 13.03 11.60
N GLN A 468 -6.27 13.52 11.22
CA GLN A 468 -5.28 14.01 12.17
C GLN A 468 -5.79 15.21 12.96
N HIS A 469 -6.43 16.18 12.26
CA HIS A 469 -6.92 17.38 12.91
C HIS A 469 -8.12 17.09 13.83
N THR A 470 -9.01 16.18 13.44
CA THR A 470 -10.10 15.66 14.27
C THR A 470 -9.55 15.01 15.56
N ASN A 471 -8.44 14.28 15.46
CA ASN A 471 -7.80 13.65 16.62
C ASN A 471 -7.18 14.69 17.58
N GLY A 472 -6.69 15.81 17.08
CA GLY A 472 -6.31 16.95 17.93
C GLY A 472 -7.49 17.49 18.73
N TYR A 473 -8.65 17.69 18.10
CA TYR A 473 -9.87 18.13 18.78
C TYR A 473 -10.43 17.09 19.75
N GLN A 474 -10.26 15.79 19.46
CA GLN A 474 -10.57 14.72 20.42
C GLN A 474 -9.84 14.94 21.75
N THR A 475 -8.59 15.39 21.72
CA THR A 475 -7.82 15.70 22.92
C THR A 475 -8.51 16.78 23.78
N LEU A 476 -8.98 17.87 23.15
CA LEU A 476 -9.71 18.93 23.85
C LEU A 476 -11.02 18.41 24.44
N ALA A 477 -11.78 17.63 23.68
CA ALA A 477 -13.06 17.06 24.10
C ALA A 477 -12.91 15.99 25.20
N ASN A 478 -11.73 15.38 25.32
CA ASN A 478 -11.40 14.35 26.31
C ASN A 478 -10.54 14.89 27.49
N ASN A 479 -10.79 16.11 27.92
CA ASN A 479 -10.11 16.75 29.06
C ASN A 479 -8.57 16.79 28.90
N GLY A 480 -8.06 16.97 27.72
CA GLY A 480 -6.63 17.02 27.42
C GLY A 480 -5.95 15.66 27.25
N ILE A 481 -6.70 14.57 27.29
CA ILE A 481 -6.17 13.22 27.10
C ILE A 481 -6.25 12.83 25.63
N TYR A 482 -5.09 12.73 24.98
CA TYR A 482 -4.97 12.25 23.61
C TYR A 482 -5.09 10.73 23.54
N ASN A 483 -5.97 10.24 22.70
CA ASN A 483 -6.03 8.85 22.29
C ASN A 483 -5.77 8.77 20.78
N LYS A 484 -4.73 8.02 20.38
CA LYS A 484 -4.41 7.84 18.97
C LYS A 484 -5.64 7.28 18.24
N LYS A 485 -5.99 7.89 17.12
CA LYS A 485 -7.06 7.41 16.25
C LYS A 485 -6.82 5.98 15.76
N TYR A 486 -7.84 5.23 15.58
CA TYR A 486 -7.82 3.88 15.01
C TYR A 486 -9.13 3.53 14.33
#